data_f052a5c934d68fa444bb7c4448a94c1b
#
_entry.id   f052a5c934d68fa444bb7c4448a94c1b
#
_cell.length_a   1.000
_cell.length_b   1.000
_cell.length_c   1.000
_cell.angle_alpha   90.00
_cell.angle_beta   90.00
_cell.angle_gamma   90.00
#
_symmetry.space_group_name_H-M   'P 1'
#
loop_
_entity.id
_entity.type
_entity.pdbx_description
1 polymer ?
#
loop_
_entity_poly.entity_id
_entity_poly.type
_entity_poly.pdbx_seq_one_letter_code
_entity_poly.pdbx_strand_id
1 'polypeptide(L)'
;MAQIGIVFGSHFGRNETAGAAKHAADYIASKTGADIINATELTENFIATHEKLIFVASTHKKGELQEDFQNKLDVVKAADFSGKTLALVGLGGTANHAETFCDGLVEFLPHIRGAKLVGAYDDGGYVYKNSLSFINGKFVGLVLDVKADADWKARTDKWLESIKADFGFTC
;
A
#
# COMPACT_ATOMS: atom_id res chain seq x y z
N MET A 1 13.72 -18.95 0.68
CA MET A 1 12.65 -18.08 1.18
C MET A 1 12.29 -17.03 0.15
N ALA A 2 11.01 -16.79 -0.06
CA ALA A 2 10.58 -15.72 -0.96
C ALA A 2 10.99 -14.37 -0.38
N GLN A 3 11.62 -13.54 -1.19
CA GLN A 3 11.95 -12.18 -0.77
C GLN A 3 10.71 -11.29 -0.86
N ILE A 4 10.47 -10.56 0.22
CA ILE A 4 9.38 -9.59 0.29
C ILE A 4 9.99 -8.20 0.15
N GLY A 5 9.48 -7.41 -0.77
CA GLY A 5 9.87 -6.02 -0.96
C GLY A 5 8.72 -5.09 -0.62
N ILE A 6 9.00 -4.03 0.13
CA ILE A 6 8.05 -2.97 0.44
C ILE A 6 8.52 -1.69 -0.22
N VAL A 7 7.63 -1.05 -0.96
CA VAL A 7 7.87 0.27 -1.56
C VAL A 7 6.86 1.24 -0.95
N PHE A 8 7.34 2.33 -0.37
CA PHE A 8 6.46 3.34 0.20
C PHE A 8 6.67 4.69 -0.48
N GLY A 9 5.58 5.41 -0.70
CA GLY A 9 5.61 6.78 -1.21
C GLY A 9 5.24 7.75 -0.10
N SER A 10 6.20 8.59 0.30
CA SER A 10 6.02 9.54 1.37
C SER A 10 6.90 10.77 1.14
N HIS A 11 6.29 11.95 1.17
CA HIS A 11 7.04 13.20 1.10
C HIS A 11 7.73 13.48 2.42
N PHE A 12 9.04 13.55 2.41
CA PHE A 12 9.77 13.99 3.59
C PHE A 12 9.63 15.50 3.79
N GLY A 13 9.25 15.91 4.99
CA GLY A 13 9.44 17.27 5.47
C GLY A 13 8.35 18.28 5.15
N ARG A 14 7.21 17.91 4.56
CA ARG A 14 6.17 18.88 4.20
C ARG A 14 5.01 19.01 5.19
N ASN A 15 4.65 17.93 5.87
CA ASN A 15 3.64 17.94 6.93
C ASN A 15 3.64 16.59 7.66
N GLU A 16 2.91 16.51 8.77
CA GLU A 16 2.85 15.30 9.60
C GLU A 16 2.25 14.08 8.87
N THR A 17 1.38 14.32 7.91
CA THR A 17 0.77 13.23 7.12
C THR A 17 1.72 12.65 6.11
N ALA A 18 2.76 13.38 5.71
CA ALA A 18 3.76 12.91 4.75
C ALA A 18 4.52 11.67 5.26
N GLY A 19 4.65 11.51 6.57
CA GLY A 19 5.32 10.36 7.17
C GLY A 19 4.46 9.12 7.37
N ALA A 20 3.14 9.21 7.15
CA ALA A 20 2.22 8.13 7.46
C ALA A 20 2.54 6.84 6.69
N ALA A 21 2.84 6.95 5.39
CA ALA A 21 3.18 5.78 4.58
C ALA A 21 4.48 5.14 5.07
N LYS A 22 5.47 5.93 5.46
CA LYS A 22 6.72 5.40 6.02
C LYS A 22 6.48 4.69 7.34
N HIS A 23 5.67 5.25 8.24
CA HIS A 23 5.33 4.61 9.51
C HIS A 23 4.67 3.25 9.31
N ALA A 24 3.69 3.18 8.40
CA ALA A 24 3.02 1.93 8.08
C ALA A 24 3.99 0.92 7.46
N ALA A 25 4.82 1.35 6.51
CA ALA A 25 5.79 0.50 5.85
C ALA A 25 6.86 -0.04 6.82
N ASP A 26 7.38 0.81 7.70
CA ASP A 26 8.36 0.40 8.72
C ASP A 26 7.75 -0.64 9.68
N TYR A 27 6.50 -0.42 10.08
CA TYR A 27 5.81 -1.37 10.96
C TYR A 27 5.62 -2.73 10.29
N ILE A 28 5.18 -2.74 9.03
CA ILE A 28 5.01 -3.98 8.25
C ILE A 28 6.37 -4.68 8.06
N ALA A 29 7.42 -3.93 7.74
CA ALA A 29 8.76 -4.49 7.59
C ALA A 29 9.26 -5.14 8.88
N SER A 30 8.97 -4.54 10.03
CA SER A 30 9.35 -5.10 11.33
C SER A 30 8.68 -6.43 11.63
N LYS A 31 7.51 -6.68 11.05
CA LYS A 31 6.74 -7.92 11.23
C LYS A 31 7.05 -8.99 10.18
N THR A 32 7.54 -8.60 9.02
CA THR A 32 7.72 -9.52 7.88
C THR A 32 9.18 -9.80 7.54
N GLY A 33 10.10 -8.98 8.02
CA GLY A 33 11.50 -9.05 7.61
C GLY A 33 11.76 -8.59 6.19
N ALA A 34 10.84 -7.83 5.61
CA ALA A 34 10.92 -7.39 4.22
C ALA A 34 12.03 -6.34 4.00
N ASP A 35 12.56 -6.31 2.78
CA ASP A 35 13.36 -5.18 2.31
C ASP A 35 12.44 -3.99 2.07
N ILE A 36 12.89 -2.79 2.41
CA ILE A 36 12.06 -1.59 2.31
C ILE A 36 12.81 -0.48 1.58
N ILE A 37 12.14 0.15 0.60
CA ILE A 37 12.69 1.32 -0.10
C ILE A 37 11.63 2.39 -0.26
N ASN A 38 12.08 3.64 -0.41
CA ASN A 38 11.23 4.75 -0.81
C ASN A 38 10.94 4.64 -2.31
N ALA A 39 9.73 5.04 -2.72
CA ALA A 39 9.33 5.03 -4.13
C ALA A 39 10.28 5.85 -5.00
N THR A 40 10.92 6.89 -4.47
CA THR A 40 11.93 7.68 -5.21
C THR A 40 13.11 6.84 -5.68
N GLU A 41 13.37 5.70 -5.02
CA GLU A 41 14.47 4.78 -5.33
C GLU A 41 14.01 3.53 -6.07
N LEU A 42 12.73 3.45 -6.45
CA LEU A 42 12.17 2.28 -7.11
C LEU A 42 12.79 2.07 -8.50
N THR A 43 13.21 0.83 -8.76
CA THR A 43 13.75 0.41 -10.05
C THR A 43 13.07 -0.88 -10.52
N GLU A 44 13.15 -1.16 -11.81
CA GLU A 44 12.66 -2.43 -12.34
C GLU A 44 13.39 -3.62 -11.70
N ASN A 45 14.67 -3.45 -11.39
CA ASN A 45 15.46 -4.50 -10.74
C ASN A 45 14.92 -4.84 -9.35
N PHE A 46 14.50 -3.85 -8.56
CA PHE A 46 13.89 -4.10 -7.25
C PHE A 46 12.64 -4.97 -7.40
N ILE A 47 11.79 -4.64 -8.37
CA ILE A 47 10.59 -5.43 -8.66
C ILE A 47 10.99 -6.84 -9.12
N ALA A 48 11.95 -6.95 -10.03
CA ALA A 48 12.37 -8.23 -10.59
C ALA A 48 12.95 -9.19 -9.53
N THR A 49 13.66 -8.67 -8.54
CA THR A 49 14.34 -9.47 -7.51
C THR A 49 13.45 -9.86 -6.33
N HIS A 50 12.23 -9.35 -6.25
CA HIS A 50 11.29 -9.67 -5.19
C HIS A 50 10.05 -10.35 -5.77
N GLU A 51 9.81 -11.59 -5.37
CA GLU A 51 8.62 -12.32 -5.81
C GLU A 51 7.34 -11.79 -5.18
N LYS A 52 7.47 -11.17 -4.02
CA LYS A 52 6.35 -10.68 -3.22
C LYS A 52 6.57 -9.21 -2.88
N LEU A 53 5.56 -8.40 -3.17
CA LEU A 53 5.67 -6.96 -3.07
C LEU A 53 4.48 -6.37 -2.32
N ILE A 54 4.76 -5.35 -1.51
CA ILE A 54 3.74 -4.54 -0.85
C ILE A 54 3.99 -3.08 -1.22
N PHE A 55 3.02 -2.45 -1.86
CA PHE A 55 3.08 -1.02 -2.17
C PHE A 55 2.27 -0.24 -1.15
N VAL A 56 2.91 0.70 -0.48
CA VAL A 56 2.32 1.52 0.57
C VAL A 56 2.30 2.98 0.10
N ALA A 57 1.11 3.51 -0.14
CA ALA A 57 0.97 4.82 -0.74
C ALA A 57 -0.14 5.64 -0.10
N SER A 58 0.13 6.94 0.05
CA SER A 58 -0.87 7.92 0.44
C SER A 58 -1.68 8.36 -0.79
N THR A 59 -2.90 8.83 -0.55
CA THR A 59 -3.70 9.52 -1.54
C THR A 59 -3.52 11.02 -1.34
N HIS A 60 -3.18 11.73 -2.40
CA HIS A 60 -2.93 13.17 -2.40
C HIS A 60 -3.97 13.93 -3.20
N LYS A 61 -4.09 15.22 -2.94
CA LYS A 61 -5.02 16.11 -3.64
C LYS A 61 -6.44 15.54 -3.63
N LYS A 62 -7.07 15.42 -4.79
CA LYS A 62 -8.43 14.90 -4.90
C LYS A 62 -8.42 13.46 -5.44
N GLY A 63 -7.85 12.55 -4.66
CA GLY A 63 -7.84 11.13 -5.02
C GLY A 63 -6.68 10.69 -5.89
N GLU A 64 -5.63 11.50 -5.99
CA GLU A 64 -4.45 11.15 -6.76
C GLU A 64 -3.47 10.30 -5.95
N LEU A 65 -2.74 9.43 -6.63
CA LEU A 65 -1.65 8.67 -6.04
C LEU A 65 -0.57 9.64 -5.55
N GLN A 66 0.09 9.29 -4.45
CA GLN A 66 1.18 10.07 -3.88
C GLN A 66 2.26 10.35 -4.94
N GLU A 67 2.79 11.57 -4.95
CA GLU A 67 3.63 12.09 -6.02
C GLU A 67 4.87 11.25 -6.33
N ASP A 68 5.55 10.72 -5.31
CA ASP A 68 6.74 9.91 -5.52
C ASP A 68 6.43 8.63 -6.31
N PHE A 69 5.28 8.00 -6.02
CA PHE A 69 4.79 6.88 -6.80
C PHE A 69 4.33 7.31 -8.20
N GLN A 70 3.66 8.47 -8.33
CA GLN A 70 3.27 9.00 -9.64
C GLN A 70 4.49 9.12 -10.56
N ASN A 71 5.59 9.66 -10.02
CA ASN A 71 6.83 9.84 -10.77
C ASN A 71 7.50 8.50 -11.15
N LYS A 72 7.11 7.41 -10.50
CA LYS A 72 7.65 6.06 -10.73
C LYS A 72 6.66 5.10 -11.38
N LEU A 73 5.49 5.58 -11.78
CA LEU A 73 4.52 4.71 -12.47
C LEU A 73 5.09 4.12 -13.76
N ASP A 74 6.00 4.81 -14.44
CA ASP A 74 6.65 4.27 -15.64
C ASP A 74 7.48 3.02 -15.33
N VAL A 75 8.12 2.98 -14.16
CA VAL A 75 8.85 1.80 -13.69
C VAL A 75 7.87 0.65 -13.43
N VAL A 76 6.74 0.94 -12.79
CA VAL A 76 5.70 -0.07 -12.52
C VAL A 76 5.10 -0.60 -13.84
N LYS A 77 4.83 0.29 -14.79
CA LYS A 77 4.29 -0.10 -16.11
C LYS A 77 5.24 -1.01 -16.88
N ALA A 78 6.56 -0.74 -16.80
CA ALA A 78 7.57 -1.49 -17.52
C ALA A 78 7.91 -2.84 -16.88
N ALA A 79 7.60 -3.02 -15.60
CA ALA A 79 7.96 -4.23 -14.86
C ALA A 79 7.04 -5.40 -15.22
N ASP A 80 7.58 -6.61 -15.15
CA ASP A 80 6.82 -7.84 -15.32
C ASP A 80 6.36 -8.37 -13.95
N PHE A 81 5.07 -8.40 -13.73
CA PHE A 81 4.46 -8.89 -12.49
C PHE A 81 3.98 -10.35 -12.59
N SER A 82 4.24 -11.03 -13.70
CA SER A 82 3.82 -12.43 -13.88
C SER A 82 4.42 -13.32 -12.78
N GLY A 83 3.58 -14.11 -12.14
CA GLY A 83 4.01 -15.03 -11.08
C GLY A 83 4.29 -14.37 -9.73
N LYS A 84 4.13 -13.06 -9.63
CA LYS A 84 4.36 -12.34 -8.37
C LYS A 84 3.08 -12.27 -7.53
N THR A 85 3.27 -12.12 -6.22
CA THR A 85 2.18 -11.85 -5.28
C THR A 85 2.32 -10.40 -4.81
N LEU A 86 1.23 -9.66 -4.88
CA LEU A 86 1.22 -8.23 -4.58
C LEU A 86 0.10 -7.89 -3.60
N ALA A 87 0.39 -7.02 -2.66
CA ALA A 87 -0.60 -6.42 -1.78
C ALA A 87 -0.44 -4.91 -1.76
N LEU A 88 -1.55 -4.22 -1.53
CA LEU A 88 -1.59 -2.75 -1.52
C LEU A 88 -2.00 -2.25 -0.14
N VAL A 89 -1.38 -1.16 0.28
CA VAL A 89 -1.73 -0.45 1.52
C VAL A 89 -1.91 1.02 1.19
N GLY A 90 -3.08 1.54 1.50
CA GLY A 90 -3.41 2.93 1.26
C GLY A 90 -3.53 3.72 2.56
N LEU A 91 -2.96 4.92 2.58
CA LEU A 91 -3.10 5.88 3.67
C LEU A 91 -4.03 7.00 3.22
N GLY A 92 -4.98 7.35 4.05
CA GLY A 92 -5.91 8.43 3.77
C GLY A 92 -6.42 9.09 5.03
N GLY A 93 -7.13 10.20 4.89
CA GLY A 93 -7.76 10.91 5.99
C GLY A 93 -9.27 10.77 5.92
N THR A 94 -9.87 10.18 6.95
CA THR A 94 -11.33 10.02 7.02
C THR A 94 -12.05 11.35 7.26
N ALA A 95 -11.40 12.29 7.94
CA ALA A 95 -11.99 13.59 8.27
C ALA A 95 -11.92 14.59 7.11
N ASN A 96 -10.74 14.74 6.49
CA ASN A 96 -10.50 15.78 5.50
C ASN A 96 -10.60 15.28 4.05
N HIS A 97 -10.55 13.98 3.84
CA HIS A 97 -10.55 13.37 2.51
C HIS A 97 -11.54 12.20 2.42
N ALA A 98 -12.69 12.34 3.08
CA ALA A 98 -13.70 11.28 3.14
C ALA A 98 -14.30 10.94 1.78
N GLU A 99 -14.31 11.87 0.82
CA GLU A 99 -14.87 11.65 -0.52
C GLU A 99 -13.91 10.92 -1.46
N THR A 100 -12.61 10.91 -1.14
CA THR A 100 -11.56 10.29 -1.96
C THR A 100 -10.67 9.37 -1.13
N PHE A 101 -11.26 8.75 -0.11
CA PHE A 101 -10.52 7.94 0.87
C PHE A 101 -9.74 6.81 0.20
N CYS A 102 -8.43 6.89 0.27
CA CYS A 102 -7.50 5.91 -0.31
C CYS A 102 -7.69 5.65 -1.82
N ASP A 103 -8.23 6.60 -2.56
CA ASP A 103 -8.48 6.45 -4.00
C ASP A 103 -7.21 6.18 -4.82
N GLY A 104 -6.06 6.67 -4.35
CA GLY A 104 -4.81 6.51 -5.08
C GLY A 104 -4.42 5.07 -5.40
N LEU A 105 -4.88 4.10 -4.61
CA LEU A 105 -4.54 2.70 -4.83
C LEU A 105 -5.02 2.16 -6.19
N VAL A 106 -6.12 2.67 -6.71
CA VAL A 106 -6.66 2.18 -8.00
C VAL A 106 -5.73 2.49 -9.17
N GLU A 107 -4.86 3.47 -9.05
CA GLU A 107 -3.92 3.83 -10.12
C GLU A 107 -2.89 2.73 -10.39
N PHE A 108 -2.64 1.83 -9.43
CA PHE A 108 -1.77 0.68 -9.65
C PHE A 108 -2.42 -0.43 -10.49
N LEU A 109 -3.74 -0.59 -10.38
CA LEU A 109 -4.45 -1.77 -10.90
C LEU A 109 -4.20 -2.06 -12.39
N PRO A 110 -4.19 -1.07 -13.30
CA PRO A 110 -3.95 -1.34 -14.71
C PRO A 110 -2.53 -1.83 -15.02
N HIS A 111 -1.59 -1.61 -14.11
CA HIS A 111 -0.16 -1.80 -14.34
C HIS A 111 0.43 -3.05 -13.66
N ILE A 112 -0.36 -3.74 -12.85
CA ILE A 112 0.09 -4.90 -12.08
C ILE A 112 -0.52 -6.21 -12.60
N ARG A 113 -0.94 -6.23 -13.84
CA ARG A 113 -1.54 -7.42 -14.46
C ARG A 113 -0.57 -8.59 -14.45
N GLY A 114 -1.09 -9.77 -14.19
CA GLY A 114 -0.28 -10.98 -14.05
C GLY A 114 0.12 -11.28 -12.61
N ALA A 115 0.08 -10.30 -11.71
CA ALA A 115 0.30 -10.53 -10.29
C ALA A 115 -0.95 -11.14 -9.64
N LYS A 116 -0.72 -11.97 -8.63
CA LYS A 116 -1.79 -12.38 -7.72
C LYS A 116 -1.97 -11.27 -6.69
N LEU A 117 -3.03 -10.49 -6.82
CA LEU A 117 -3.36 -9.43 -5.85
C LEU A 117 -4.07 -10.06 -4.66
N VAL A 118 -3.49 -9.89 -3.46
CA VAL A 118 -4.03 -10.40 -2.20
C VAL A 118 -4.23 -9.25 -1.21
N GLY A 119 -4.84 -9.54 -0.07
CA GLY A 119 -4.99 -8.54 0.97
C GLY A 119 -6.20 -7.62 0.81
N ALA A 120 -7.25 -8.07 0.11
CA ALA A 120 -8.53 -7.35 0.10
C ALA A 120 -9.00 -7.15 1.54
N TYR A 121 -9.55 -5.97 1.83
CA TYR A 121 -9.85 -5.56 3.19
C TYR A 121 -11.29 -5.05 3.29
N ASP A 122 -12.00 -5.41 4.34
CA ASP A 122 -13.34 -4.86 4.59
C ASP A 122 -13.21 -3.39 5.05
N ASP A 123 -14.34 -2.70 5.26
CA ASP A 123 -14.28 -1.27 5.58
C ASP A 123 -13.66 -0.97 6.94
N GLY A 124 -13.44 -1.98 7.76
CA GLY A 124 -12.76 -1.85 9.05
C GLY A 124 -13.43 -0.91 10.04
N GLY A 125 -14.65 -0.47 9.75
CA GLY A 125 -15.38 0.47 10.58
C GLY A 125 -15.00 1.94 10.37
N TYR A 126 -14.17 2.27 9.36
CA TYR A 126 -13.90 3.67 9.03
C TYR A 126 -15.15 4.37 8.48
N VAL A 127 -15.33 5.61 8.91
CA VAL A 127 -16.40 6.46 8.39
C VAL A 127 -15.82 7.34 7.27
N TYR A 128 -16.29 7.12 6.06
CA TYR A 128 -15.88 7.90 4.88
C TYR A 128 -17.10 8.04 3.96
N LYS A 129 -17.02 8.92 2.97
CA LYS A 129 -18.15 9.14 2.04
C LYS A 129 -18.04 8.31 0.79
N ASN A 130 -16.84 8.21 0.21
CA ASN A 130 -16.62 7.47 -1.01
C ASN A 130 -15.16 7.03 -1.14
N SER A 131 -14.94 5.90 -1.81
CA SER A 131 -13.60 5.46 -2.19
C SER A 131 -13.65 4.63 -3.47
N LEU A 132 -12.82 4.98 -4.45
CA LEU A 132 -12.63 4.20 -5.66
C LEU A 132 -11.95 2.85 -5.37
N SER A 133 -11.24 2.73 -4.25
CA SER A 133 -10.58 1.50 -3.83
C SER A 133 -11.52 0.47 -3.23
N PHE A 134 -12.77 0.83 -2.96
CA PHE A 134 -13.79 -0.08 -2.45
C PHE A 134 -14.53 -0.69 -3.64
N ILE A 135 -14.17 -1.92 -4.00
CA ILE A 135 -14.64 -2.61 -5.19
C ILE A 135 -15.21 -3.98 -4.80
N ASN A 136 -16.40 -4.29 -5.28
CA ASN A 136 -17.05 -5.58 -5.00
C ASN A 136 -17.19 -5.88 -3.51
N GLY A 137 -17.52 -4.87 -2.71
CA GLY A 137 -17.77 -5.01 -1.28
C GLY A 137 -16.53 -5.05 -0.39
N LYS A 138 -15.33 -4.83 -0.96
CA LYS A 138 -14.07 -4.78 -0.20
C LYS A 138 -13.11 -3.76 -0.78
N PHE A 139 -12.24 -3.23 0.07
CA PHE A 139 -11.09 -2.48 -0.41
C PHE A 139 -10.08 -3.40 -1.11
N VAL A 140 -9.42 -2.89 -2.13
CA VAL A 140 -8.40 -3.65 -2.88
C VAL A 140 -7.13 -3.92 -2.08
N GLY A 141 -6.96 -3.25 -0.95
CA GLY A 141 -5.85 -3.43 -0.03
C GLY A 141 -6.19 -2.89 1.36
N LEU A 142 -5.23 -2.96 2.27
CA LEU A 142 -5.40 -2.38 3.59
C LEU A 142 -5.52 -0.86 3.49
N VAL A 143 -6.53 -0.29 4.13
CA VAL A 143 -6.70 1.17 4.20
C VAL A 143 -6.53 1.63 5.64
N LEU A 144 -5.74 2.69 5.83
CA LEU A 144 -5.38 3.20 7.14
C LEU A 144 -5.51 4.71 7.21
N ASP A 145 -5.98 5.18 8.35
CA ASP A 145 -5.91 6.58 8.77
C ASP A 145 -5.01 6.66 10.00
N VAL A 146 -3.71 6.67 9.77
CA VAL A 146 -2.70 6.60 10.84
C VAL A 146 -2.79 7.78 11.79
N LYS A 147 -3.23 8.93 11.31
CA LYS A 147 -3.34 10.15 12.11
C LYS A 147 -4.52 10.12 13.06
N ALA A 148 -5.67 9.65 12.61
CA ALA A 148 -6.91 9.66 13.37
C ALA A 148 -7.20 8.35 14.13
N ASP A 149 -6.62 7.24 13.67
CA ASP A 149 -6.90 5.91 14.21
C ASP A 149 -5.75 5.43 15.10
N ALA A 150 -5.95 5.48 16.40
CA ALA A 150 -4.95 5.01 17.37
C ALA A 150 -4.69 3.50 17.27
N ASP A 151 -5.64 2.74 16.71
CA ASP A 151 -5.56 1.28 16.59
C ASP A 151 -5.03 0.80 15.23
N TRP A 152 -4.42 1.68 14.45
CA TRP A 152 -3.95 1.32 13.10
C TRP A 152 -2.97 0.15 13.10
N LYS A 153 -2.15 -0.01 14.13
CA LYS A 153 -1.22 -1.14 14.25
C LYS A 153 -1.95 -2.47 14.46
N ALA A 154 -2.96 -2.48 15.32
CA ALA A 154 -3.78 -3.68 15.54
C ALA A 154 -4.54 -4.08 14.28
N ARG A 155 -5.03 -3.09 13.55
CA ARG A 155 -5.69 -3.27 12.25
C ARG A 155 -4.73 -3.86 11.23
N THR A 156 -3.50 -3.36 11.18
CA THR A 156 -2.43 -3.87 10.32
C THR A 156 -2.06 -5.31 10.69
N ASP A 157 -1.96 -5.64 11.97
CA ASP A 157 -1.66 -7.00 12.43
C ASP A 157 -2.70 -8.00 11.96
N LYS A 158 -3.98 -7.65 12.04
CA LYS A 158 -5.06 -8.49 11.54
C LYS A 158 -4.96 -8.73 10.04
N TRP A 159 -4.64 -7.66 9.30
CA TRP A 159 -4.47 -7.76 7.86
C TRP A 159 -3.28 -8.64 7.50
N LEU A 160 -2.16 -8.50 8.21
CA LEU A 160 -0.98 -9.34 8.01
C LEU A 160 -1.29 -10.82 8.23
N GLU A 161 -2.10 -11.15 9.23
CA GLU A 161 -2.56 -12.54 9.43
C GLU A 161 -3.30 -13.06 8.20
N SER A 162 -4.07 -12.22 7.54
CA SER A 162 -4.87 -12.63 6.37
C SER A 162 -4.00 -12.93 5.14
N ILE A 163 -2.80 -12.35 5.04
CA ILE A 163 -1.92 -12.52 3.87
C ILE A 163 -0.68 -13.35 4.16
N LYS A 164 -0.46 -13.79 5.39
CA LYS A 164 0.80 -14.44 5.75
C LYS A 164 1.05 -15.74 4.97
N ALA A 165 0.01 -16.49 4.65
CA ALA A 165 0.15 -17.72 3.87
C ALA A 165 0.59 -17.42 2.43
N ASP A 166 0.06 -16.35 1.82
CA ASP A 166 0.42 -15.93 0.47
C ASP A 166 1.83 -15.34 0.41
N PHE A 167 2.26 -14.67 1.48
CA PHE A 167 3.56 -14.00 1.55
C PHE A 167 4.66 -14.88 2.16
N GLY A 168 4.30 -15.90 2.91
CA GLY A 168 5.27 -16.84 3.46
C GLY A 168 6.09 -16.31 4.63
N PHE A 169 5.54 -15.35 5.41
CA PHE A 169 6.17 -14.90 6.64
C PHE A 169 5.48 -15.49 7.87
N THR A 170 6.17 -15.38 9.00
CA THR A 170 5.62 -15.75 10.31
C THR A 170 5.56 -14.51 11.21
N CYS A 171 4.44 -14.31 11.86
CA CYS A 171 4.29 -13.21 12.83
C CYS A 171 4.37 -13.77 14.26
#